data_a8ea20a8b466d631c6867fc47fac18e8
#
_entry.id   a8ea20a8b466d631c6867fc47fac18e8
#
_cell.length_a   1.000
_cell.length_b   1.000
_cell.length_c   1.000
_cell.angle_alpha   90.00
_cell.angle_beta   90.00
_cell.angle_gamma   90.00
#
_symmetry.space_group_name_H-M   'P 1'
#
loop_
_entity.id
_entity.type
_entity.pdbx_description
1 polymer ?
#
loop_
_entity_poly.entity_id
_entity_poly.type
_entity_poly.pdbx_seq_one_letter_code
_entity_poly.pdbx_strand_id
1 'polypeptide(L)'
;MKKTVSVLLAGAVLAGALAGCGSNNGGNAQQPSGEEGSSTAFKIGGTGPLTGGSAIYGNAVKNAAQIAVDEINALGGIQFELNIQDDEGDPEKAANAYNKLKDWGMQLSLVSVTTKPAEAISVNHNEDRIFGLTPSASSVAVTEGKDNVYQMCFTDPGQGTASADYIFGQNLGEKIAIIYKNDDTYSTGIYEKFVAEAEAKGLNIVSTGTFTESSQTDFNVQLSEAKNAGADLVFLPIYYTPASLILNQANSMGYAPKFFGVDGMDGILTVKNFDTSLAEGVMLLTPFNADAEDEKTQNFVQKYQELYGDVPNQFAADAYDCVYAYYQEIGRAHV
;
A
#
# COMPACT_ATOMS: atom_id res chain seq x y z
N MET A 1 39.11 37.25 -30.98
CA MET A 1 39.75 36.76 -32.21
C MET A 1 38.97 35.52 -32.62
N LYS A 2 38.07 35.62 -33.61
CA LYS A 2 38.17 35.06 -34.97
C LYS A 2 38.33 33.51 -34.94
N LYS A 3 37.51 32.72 -35.58
CA LYS A 3 36.64 32.74 -36.78
C LYS A 3 35.79 31.47 -36.76
N THR A 4 34.51 31.50 -36.94
CA THR A 4 33.70 31.10 -38.12
C THR A 4 34.32 30.06 -39.08
N VAL A 5 33.52 29.00 -39.39
CA VAL A 5 33.06 28.79 -40.79
C VAL A 5 32.01 27.65 -40.81
N SER A 6 30.86 27.98 -41.39
CA SER A 6 29.79 27.11 -41.87
C SER A 6 30.18 26.46 -43.21
N VAL A 7 29.47 25.41 -43.66
CA VAL A 7 29.03 25.08 -45.03
C VAL A 7 28.16 23.81 -44.97
N LEU A 8 26.94 23.88 -45.19
CA LEU A 8 25.92 23.60 -46.18
C LEU A 8 26.33 22.69 -47.38
N LEU A 9 25.45 21.71 -47.66
CA LEU A 9 24.86 21.34 -48.99
C LEU A 9 24.09 20.03 -48.80
N ALA A 10 22.83 19.93 -48.93
CA ALA A 10 21.81 20.04 -49.96
C ALA A 10 22.07 19.12 -51.19
N GLY A 11 21.11 18.23 -51.43
CA GLY A 11 21.06 17.39 -52.65
C GLY A 11 19.81 16.52 -52.67
N ALA A 12 18.85 16.97 -53.43
CA ALA A 12 17.50 16.42 -53.60
C ALA A 12 17.37 15.53 -54.86
N VAL A 13 16.24 14.80 -54.93
CA VAL A 13 15.42 14.47 -56.12
C VAL A 13 15.87 13.26 -56.95
N LEU A 14 15.02 12.29 -57.24
CA LEU A 14 13.87 12.27 -58.13
C LEU A 14 13.13 10.93 -58.18
N ALA A 15 11.86 11.05 -58.39
CA ALA A 15 10.85 10.07 -58.67
C ALA A 15 11.06 9.25 -59.95
N GLY A 16 10.42 8.09 -60.01
CA GLY A 16 10.23 7.28 -61.19
C GLY A 16 9.12 6.27 -61.03
N ALA A 17 7.91 6.67 -61.45
CA ALA A 17 6.79 5.76 -61.64
C ALA A 17 6.91 5.16 -63.04
N LEU A 18 6.67 3.84 -63.19
CA LEU A 18 6.16 3.25 -64.44
C LEU A 18 5.38 1.97 -64.16
N ALA A 19 4.16 1.98 -64.61
CA ALA A 19 3.21 0.91 -64.64
C ALA A 19 3.60 -0.20 -65.63
N GLY A 20 3.26 -1.44 -65.29
CA GLY A 20 3.34 -2.60 -66.18
C GLY A 20 2.35 -3.66 -65.77
N CYS A 21 1.23 -3.73 -66.47
CA CYS A 21 0.30 -4.87 -66.43
C CYS A 21 0.87 -6.13 -67.06
N GLY A 22 0.66 -7.28 -66.41
CA GLY A 22 0.90 -8.60 -66.98
C GLY A 22 0.28 -9.71 -66.16
N SER A 23 -0.85 -10.23 -66.65
CA SER A 23 -1.51 -11.46 -66.14
C SER A 23 -0.58 -12.68 -66.22
N ASN A 24 -0.50 -13.53 -65.20
CA ASN A 24 -0.90 -14.94 -65.30
C ASN A 24 -0.90 -15.71 -63.99
N ASN A 25 -1.84 -16.56 -63.91
CA ASN A 25 -2.23 -17.59 -62.98
C ASN A 25 -1.11 -18.42 -62.33
N GLY A 26 -1.18 -18.61 -61.00
CA GLY A 26 -0.40 -19.60 -60.27
C GLY A 26 -0.67 -19.53 -58.79
N GLY A 27 -1.38 -20.50 -58.23
CA GLY A 27 -1.79 -20.58 -56.84
C GLY A 27 -0.64 -20.37 -55.86
N ASN A 28 -0.85 -19.45 -54.92
CA ASN A 28 0.07 -19.26 -53.84
C ASN A 28 -0.71 -19.36 -52.53
N ALA A 29 -0.26 -20.28 -51.68
CA ALA A 29 -0.74 -20.38 -50.33
C ALA A 29 -0.53 -19.04 -49.60
N GLN A 30 -1.59 -18.41 -49.19
CA GLN A 30 -1.56 -17.27 -48.29
C GLN A 30 -0.99 -17.72 -46.95
N GLN A 31 0.22 -17.30 -46.69
CA GLN A 31 0.77 -17.25 -45.35
C GLN A 31 -0.08 -16.26 -44.57
N PRO A 32 -0.61 -16.61 -43.41
CA PRO A 32 -1.30 -15.61 -42.57
C PRO A 32 -0.24 -14.59 -42.18
N SER A 33 -0.39 -13.36 -42.66
CA SER A 33 0.24 -12.20 -42.07
C SER A 33 -0.28 -12.12 -40.64
N GLY A 34 0.54 -12.48 -39.66
CA GLY A 34 0.22 -12.19 -38.26
C GLY A 34 -0.02 -10.70 -38.16
N GLU A 35 -1.27 -10.31 -37.90
CA GLU A 35 -1.56 -9.04 -37.29
C GLU A 35 -0.80 -9.09 -35.96
N GLU A 36 0.27 -8.31 -35.83
CA GLU A 36 0.74 -7.85 -34.53
C GLU A 36 -0.43 -7.09 -33.91
N GLY A 37 -1.27 -7.83 -33.18
CA GLY A 37 -2.31 -7.25 -32.36
C GLY A 37 -1.61 -6.32 -31.36
N SER A 38 -1.78 -5.04 -31.53
CA SER A 38 -1.50 -4.06 -30.51
C SER A 38 -2.27 -4.53 -29.25
N SER A 39 -1.59 -5.25 -28.36
CA SER A 39 -2.18 -5.65 -27.09
C SER A 39 -2.41 -4.37 -26.31
N THR A 40 -3.68 -3.96 -26.21
CA THR A 40 -4.06 -2.84 -25.37
C THR A 40 -3.71 -3.21 -23.93
N ALA A 41 -2.87 -2.41 -23.28
CA ALA A 41 -2.51 -2.65 -21.89
C ALA A 41 -3.75 -2.57 -20.98
N PHE A 42 -3.86 -3.46 -20.01
CA PHE A 42 -4.87 -3.35 -18.95
C PHE A 42 -4.51 -2.18 -18.02
N LYS A 43 -5.49 -1.34 -17.74
CA LYS A 43 -5.31 -0.15 -16.90
C LYS A 43 -5.60 -0.45 -15.44
N ILE A 44 -4.56 -0.44 -14.62
CA ILE A 44 -4.63 -0.57 -13.17
C ILE A 44 -4.64 0.82 -12.55
N GLY A 45 -5.73 1.19 -11.90
CA GLY A 45 -5.84 2.41 -11.12
C GLY A 45 -5.71 2.15 -9.62
N GLY A 46 -5.48 3.19 -8.86
CA GLY A 46 -5.52 3.14 -7.40
C GLY A 46 -5.42 4.53 -6.79
N THR A 47 -5.80 4.66 -5.53
CA THR A 47 -5.58 5.88 -4.76
C THR A 47 -4.77 5.57 -3.51
N GLY A 48 -4.12 6.57 -2.95
CA GLY A 48 -3.39 6.43 -1.70
C GLY A 48 -2.78 7.74 -1.27
N PRO A 49 -2.38 7.87 -0.01
CA PRO A 49 -1.73 9.07 0.49
C PRO A 49 -0.30 9.16 -0.06
N LEU A 50 -0.12 9.86 -1.18
CA LEU A 50 1.23 10.13 -1.72
C LEU A 50 1.88 11.33 -1.03
N THR A 51 1.07 12.16 -0.37
CA THR A 51 1.47 13.28 0.47
C THR A 51 0.75 13.21 1.82
N GLY A 52 1.17 14.06 2.80
CA GLY A 52 0.56 14.11 4.13
C GLY A 52 1.11 13.10 5.13
N GLY A 53 0.37 12.88 6.21
CA GLY A 53 0.81 12.14 7.40
C GLY A 53 0.97 10.62 7.21
N SER A 54 0.46 10.05 6.13
CA SER A 54 0.54 8.62 5.79
C SER A 54 1.28 8.36 4.48
N ALA A 55 2.06 9.33 4.00
CA ALA A 55 2.70 9.30 2.69
C ALA A 55 3.69 8.12 2.50
N ILE A 56 4.26 7.61 3.58
CA ILE A 56 5.16 6.45 3.55
C ILE A 56 4.42 5.23 2.96
N TYR A 57 3.17 4.99 3.34
CA TYR A 57 2.40 3.85 2.81
C TYR A 57 2.06 4.02 1.33
N GLY A 58 1.50 5.18 0.95
CA GLY A 58 1.07 5.41 -0.43
C GLY A 58 2.22 5.36 -1.43
N ASN A 59 3.37 5.94 -1.06
CA ASN A 59 4.57 5.87 -1.90
C ASN A 59 5.13 4.44 -1.98
N ALA A 60 5.10 3.67 -0.89
CA ALA A 60 5.52 2.27 -0.89
C ALA A 60 4.65 1.42 -1.84
N VAL A 61 3.32 1.56 -1.77
CA VAL A 61 2.36 0.91 -2.68
C VAL A 61 2.62 1.27 -4.14
N LYS A 62 2.72 2.58 -4.44
CA LYS A 62 2.97 3.06 -5.80
C LYS A 62 4.27 2.51 -6.37
N ASN A 63 5.33 2.57 -5.60
CA ASN A 63 6.66 2.14 -6.02
C ASN A 63 6.71 0.64 -6.31
N ALA A 64 6.16 -0.17 -5.42
CA ALA A 64 6.17 -1.63 -5.57
C ALA A 64 5.22 -2.11 -6.68
N ALA A 65 4.04 -1.50 -6.81
CA ALA A 65 3.15 -1.78 -7.93
C ALA A 65 3.80 -1.45 -9.27
N GLN A 66 4.59 -0.36 -9.35
CA GLN A 66 5.33 -0.03 -10.56
C GLN A 66 6.43 -1.05 -10.87
N ILE A 67 7.16 -1.55 -9.86
CA ILE A 67 8.13 -2.65 -10.05
C ILE A 67 7.45 -3.87 -10.66
N ALA A 68 6.33 -4.30 -10.11
CA ALA A 68 5.59 -5.46 -10.60
C ALA A 68 5.10 -5.26 -12.04
N VAL A 69 4.55 -4.09 -12.35
CA VAL A 69 4.13 -3.73 -13.71
C VAL A 69 5.29 -3.79 -14.69
N ASP A 70 6.43 -3.21 -14.34
CA ASP A 70 7.61 -3.19 -15.23
C ASP A 70 8.16 -4.59 -15.46
N GLU A 71 8.18 -5.44 -14.44
CA GLU A 71 8.60 -6.85 -14.54
C GLU A 71 7.67 -7.65 -15.45
N ILE A 72 6.36 -7.54 -15.24
CA ILE A 72 5.37 -8.25 -16.04
C ILE A 72 5.42 -7.79 -17.50
N ASN A 73 5.50 -6.48 -17.73
CA ASN A 73 5.59 -5.92 -19.06
C ASN A 73 6.85 -6.39 -19.80
N ALA A 74 7.97 -6.59 -19.10
CA ALA A 74 9.20 -7.11 -19.66
C ALA A 74 9.11 -8.60 -20.09
N LEU A 75 8.16 -9.37 -19.54
CA LEU A 75 7.94 -10.76 -19.96
C LEU A 75 7.31 -10.87 -21.36
N GLY A 76 6.71 -9.79 -21.87
CA GLY A 76 5.85 -9.83 -23.07
C GLY A 76 4.49 -10.47 -22.78
N GLY A 77 3.56 -10.42 -23.72
CA GLY A 77 2.20 -10.92 -23.53
C GLY A 77 1.29 -9.89 -22.86
N ILE A 78 0.70 -10.21 -21.70
CA ILE A 78 -0.16 -9.28 -20.95
C ILE A 78 0.65 -8.03 -20.57
N GLN A 79 0.08 -6.87 -20.85
CA GLN A 79 0.68 -5.58 -20.52
C GLN A 79 -0.20 -4.81 -19.56
N PHE A 80 0.40 -4.06 -18.63
CA PHE A 80 -0.27 -3.20 -17.68
C PHE A 80 0.17 -1.75 -17.83
N GLU A 81 -0.75 -0.82 -17.56
CA GLU A 81 -0.51 0.60 -17.37
C GLU A 81 -1.00 0.99 -15.97
N LEU A 82 -0.14 1.61 -15.16
CA LEU A 82 -0.43 1.95 -13.76
C LEU A 82 -0.69 3.45 -13.60
N ASN A 83 -1.74 3.80 -12.85
CA ASN A 83 -2.04 5.18 -12.47
C ASN A 83 -2.48 5.25 -11.01
N ILE A 84 -1.64 5.79 -10.13
CA ILE A 84 -1.95 6.00 -8.72
C ILE A 84 -2.14 7.49 -8.45
N GLN A 85 -3.30 7.84 -7.90
CA GLN A 85 -3.69 9.20 -7.56
C GLN A 85 -3.51 9.46 -6.07
N ASP A 86 -3.10 10.69 -5.73
CA ASP A 86 -3.00 11.12 -4.33
C ASP A 86 -4.38 11.39 -3.74
N ASP A 87 -4.71 10.74 -2.63
CA ASP A 87 -5.91 10.97 -1.83
C ASP A 87 -5.62 11.66 -0.48
N GLU A 88 -4.35 11.85 -0.14
CA GLU A 88 -3.89 12.44 1.12
C GLU A 88 -4.48 11.74 2.39
N GLY A 89 -5.01 10.52 2.25
CA GLY A 89 -5.74 9.81 3.30
C GLY A 89 -7.15 10.36 3.57
N ASP A 90 -7.68 11.15 2.64
CA ASP A 90 -8.98 11.83 2.76
C ASP A 90 -10.04 11.14 1.87
N PRO A 91 -11.22 10.77 2.44
CA PRO A 91 -12.28 10.08 1.71
C PRO A 91 -12.86 10.88 0.52
N GLU A 92 -12.98 12.22 0.63
CA GLU A 92 -13.53 13.05 -0.44
C GLU A 92 -12.53 13.17 -1.60
N LYS A 93 -11.23 13.30 -1.27
CA LYS A 93 -10.16 13.30 -2.26
C LYS A 93 -10.06 11.93 -2.96
N ALA A 94 -10.21 10.84 -2.23
CA ALA A 94 -10.25 9.50 -2.81
C ALA A 94 -11.42 9.34 -3.80
N ALA A 95 -12.61 9.82 -3.47
CA ALA A 95 -13.77 9.80 -4.39
C ALA A 95 -13.51 10.63 -5.66
N ASN A 96 -12.88 11.79 -5.53
CA ASN A 96 -12.49 12.61 -6.68
C ASN A 96 -11.40 11.93 -7.53
N ALA A 97 -10.42 11.28 -6.90
CA ALA A 97 -9.37 10.53 -7.55
C ALA A 97 -9.94 9.30 -8.30
N TYR A 98 -10.86 8.57 -7.67
CA TYR A 98 -11.59 7.47 -8.30
C TYR A 98 -12.28 7.88 -9.60
N ASN A 99 -13.01 9.01 -9.60
CA ASN A 99 -13.67 9.51 -10.80
C ASN A 99 -12.67 9.82 -11.93
N LYS A 100 -11.53 10.42 -11.61
CA LYS A 100 -10.46 10.66 -12.60
C LYS A 100 -9.89 9.36 -13.17
N LEU A 101 -9.72 8.33 -12.32
CA LEU A 101 -9.26 7.02 -12.76
C LEU A 101 -10.30 6.31 -13.64
N LYS A 102 -11.59 6.44 -13.32
CA LYS A 102 -12.68 5.94 -14.15
C LYS A 102 -12.71 6.62 -15.52
N ASP A 103 -12.56 7.96 -15.57
CA ASP A 103 -12.47 8.72 -16.82
C ASP A 103 -11.22 8.37 -17.65
N TRP A 104 -10.12 8.02 -16.98
CA TRP A 104 -8.90 7.50 -17.64
C TRP A 104 -9.13 6.10 -18.23
N GLY A 105 -10.18 5.40 -17.83
CA GLY A 105 -10.55 4.07 -18.32
C GLY A 105 -9.96 2.94 -17.49
N MET A 106 -9.85 3.12 -16.16
CA MET A 106 -9.45 2.07 -15.22
C MET A 106 -10.32 0.81 -15.39
N GLN A 107 -9.66 -0.35 -15.44
CA GLN A 107 -10.29 -1.67 -15.60
C GLN A 107 -10.12 -2.54 -14.35
N LEU A 108 -9.00 -2.37 -13.66
CA LEU A 108 -8.61 -3.04 -12.41
C LEU A 108 -8.20 -1.99 -11.40
N SER A 109 -8.37 -2.24 -10.12
CA SER A 109 -8.08 -1.23 -9.11
C SER A 109 -7.35 -1.79 -7.90
N LEU A 110 -6.33 -1.05 -7.44
CA LEU A 110 -5.74 -1.23 -6.10
C LEU A 110 -6.57 -0.55 -5.00
N VAL A 111 -7.79 -0.12 -5.31
CA VAL A 111 -8.72 0.58 -4.40
C VAL A 111 -8.05 1.80 -3.77
N SER A 112 -7.82 1.77 -2.45
CA SER A 112 -7.01 2.73 -1.72
C SER A 112 -6.15 2.04 -0.66
N VAL A 113 -5.14 2.75 -0.18
CA VAL A 113 -4.13 2.24 0.75
C VAL A 113 -4.62 2.27 2.20
N THR A 114 -5.33 3.32 2.61
CA THR A 114 -5.83 3.48 3.98
C THR A 114 -7.33 3.25 4.08
N THR A 115 -7.79 2.81 5.25
CA THR A 115 -9.15 2.30 5.47
C THR A 115 -10.26 3.29 5.09
N LYS A 116 -10.27 4.51 5.63
CA LYS A 116 -11.35 5.48 5.38
C LYS A 116 -11.52 5.84 3.90
N PRO A 117 -10.47 6.18 3.15
CA PRO A 117 -10.57 6.37 1.70
C PRO A 117 -11.06 5.11 0.97
N ALA A 118 -10.56 3.93 1.34
CA ALA A 118 -10.99 2.67 0.74
C ALA A 118 -12.47 2.37 0.98
N GLU A 119 -12.98 2.58 2.19
CA GLU A 119 -14.41 2.46 2.52
C GLU A 119 -15.26 3.38 1.63
N ALA A 120 -14.83 4.63 1.45
CA ALA A 120 -15.56 5.61 0.66
C ALA A 120 -15.68 5.21 -0.81
N ILE A 121 -14.61 4.67 -1.42
CA ILE A 121 -14.62 4.34 -2.86
C ILE A 121 -14.96 2.90 -3.18
N SER A 122 -14.92 1.99 -2.21
CA SER A 122 -15.29 0.58 -2.43
C SER A 122 -16.76 0.42 -2.84
N VAL A 123 -17.62 1.32 -2.39
CA VAL A 123 -19.03 1.38 -2.83
C VAL A 123 -19.11 1.68 -4.32
N ASN A 124 -18.35 2.67 -4.79
CA ASN A 124 -18.29 3.03 -6.21
C ASN A 124 -17.74 1.88 -7.06
N HIS A 125 -16.72 1.17 -6.59
CA HIS A 125 -16.21 -0.04 -7.28
C HIS A 125 -17.30 -1.09 -7.44
N ASN A 126 -18.10 -1.31 -6.38
CA ASN A 126 -19.19 -2.28 -6.43
C ASN A 126 -20.29 -1.87 -7.39
N GLU A 127 -20.70 -0.59 -7.40
CA GLU A 127 -21.73 -0.06 -8.29
C GLU A 127 -21.29 -0.06 -9.76
N ASP A 128 -20.05 0.38 -10.03
CA ASP A 128 -19.47 0.45 -11.37
C ASP A 128 -18.94 -0.89 -11.89
N ARG A 129 -18.96 -1.95 -11.04
CA ARG A 129 -18.47 -3.30 -11.35
C ARG A 129 -16.99 -3.34 -11.76
N ILE A 130 -16.17 -2.42 -11.24
CA ILE A 130 -14.73 -2.43 -11.39
C ILE A 130 -14.14 -3.35 -10.32
N PHE A 131 -13.36 -4.34 -10.73
CA PHE A 131 -12.72 -5.26 -9.79
C PHE A 131 -11.64 -4.53 -8.99
N GLY A 132 -11.72 -4.63 -7.66
CA GLY A 132 -10.80 -4.00 -6.73
C GLY A 132 -10.12 -5.00 -5.80
N LEU A 133 -8.81 -4.84 -5.64
CA LEU A 133 -8.00 -5.57 -4.66
C LEU A 133 -7.14 -4.56 -3.90
N THR A 134 -7.55 -4.21 -2.67
CA THR A 134 -6.75 -3.29 -1.85
C THR A 134 -5.52 -4.00 -1.28
N PRO A 135 -4.34 -3.39 -1.34
CA PRO A 135 -3.15 -3.96 -0.72
C PRO A 135 -3.24 -3.97 0.82
N SER A 136 -3.82 -2.93 1.42
CA SER A 136 -3.59 -2.65 2.84
C SER A 136 -4.78 -2.07 3.62
N ALA A 137 -5.86 -1.66 2.97
CA ALA A 137 -7.03 -1.19 3.69
C ALA A 137 -7.74 -2.36 4.38
N SER A 138 -7.60 -2.47 5.68
CA SER A 138 -7.78 -3.70 6.48
C SER A 138 -9.14 -3.81 7.17
N SER A 139 -9.97 -2.75 7.18
CA SER A 139 -11.33 -2.81 7.73
C SER A 139 -12.21 -3.76 6.93
N VAL A 140 -13.01 -4.56 7.63
CA VAL A 140 -13.98 -5.47 7.01
C VAL A 140 -15.03 -4.71 6.18
N ALA A 141 -15.32 -3.46 6.50
CA ALA A 141 -16.28 -2.63 5.78
C ALA A 141 -15.85 -2.32 4.34
N VAL A 142 -14.56 -2.42 4.03
CA VAL A 142 -14.04 -2.25 2.65
C VAL A 142 -14.59 -3.31 1.71
N THR A 143 -14.69 -4.55 2.17
CA THR A 143 -15.08 -5.71 1.34
C THR A 143 -16.48 -6.24 1.63
N GLU A 144 -17.02 -6.01 2.84
CA GLU A 144 -18.30 -6.55 3.25
C GLU A 144 -19.44 -6.15 2.33
N GLY A 145 -20.21 -7.15 1.88
CA GLY A 145 -21.35 -6.96 0.96
C GLY A 145 -20.98 -6.63 -0.49
N LYS A 146 -19.68 -6.74 -0.85
CA LYS A 146 -19.16 -6.43 -2.19
C LYS A 146 -18.49 -7.66 -2.79
N ASP A 147 -19.02 -8.19 -3.88
CA ASP A 147 -18.55 -9.43 -4.52
C ASP A 147 -17.41 -9.21 -5.54
N ASN A 148 -16.99 -7.97 -5.72
CA ASN A 148 -15.92 -7.57 -6.63
C ASN A 148 -14.84 -6.69 -5.97
N VAL A 149 -14.85 -6.58 -4.64
CA VAL A 149 -13.82 -5.87 -3.88
C VAL A 149 -13.22 -6.82 -2.83
N TYR A 150 -11.93 -6.98 -2.88
CA TYR A 150 -11.15 -7.89 -2.03
C TYR A 150 -9.99 -7.16 -1.38
N GLN A 151 -9.35 -7.79 -0.40
CA GLN A 151 -8.15 -7.27 0.26
C GLN A 151 -7.04 -8.32 0.27
N MET A 152 -5.79 -7.88 0.09
CA MET A 152 -4.59 -8.70 0.18
C MET A 152 -4.17 -8.87 1.64
N CYS A 153 -4.23 -7.78 2.41
CA CYS A 153 -3.83 -7.72 3.81
C CYS A 153 -4.77 -8.51 4.74
N PHE A 154 -4.33 -8.75 5.95
CA PHE A 154 -5.19 -9.26 7.02
C PHE A 154 -6.20 -8.19 7.49
N THR A 155 -7.22 -8.62 8.24
CA THR A 155 -8.30 -7.73 8.70
C THR A 155 -7.99 -7.06 10.04
N ASP A 156 -8.58 -5.90 10.32
CA ASP A 156 -8.51 -5.22 11.63
C ASP A 156 -8.92 -6.14 12.79
N PRO A 157 -10.05 -6.88 12.72
CA PRO A 157 -10.38 -7.88 13.74
C PRO A 157 -9.29 -8.94 13.94
N GLY A 158 -8.66 -9.38 12.86
CA GLY A 158 -7.56 -10.35 12.92
C GLY A 158 -6.34 -9.77 13.63
N GLN A 159 -6.00 -8.52 13.37
CA GLN A 159 -4.89 -7.82 14.03
C GLN A 159 -5.14 -7.69 15.55
N GLY A 160 -6.34 -7.27 15.94
CA GLY A 160 -6.70 -7.13 17.35
C GLY A 160 -6.59 -8.43 18.10
N THR A 161 -7.17 -9.51 17.57
CA THR A 161 -7.12 -10.85 18.17
C THR A 161 -5.69 -11.38 18.24
N ALA A 162 -4.94 -11.34 17.14
CA ALA A 162 -3.56 -11.85 17.09
C ALA A 162 -2.62 -11.09 18.04
N SER A 163 -2.81 -9.77 18.18
CA SER A 163 -2.03 -8.96 19.12
C SER A 163 -2.27 -9.36 20.57
N ALA A 164 -3.54 -9.56 20.97
CA ALA A 164 -3.87 -10.02 22.32
C ALA A 164 -3.35 -11.44 22.59
N ASP A 165 -3.48 -12.35 21.61
CA ASP A 165 -2.95 -13.71 21.67
C ASP A 165 -1.43 -13.72 21.88
N TYR A 166 -0.72 -12.90 21.13
CA TYR A 166 0.74 -12.85 21.21
C TYR A 166 1.21 -12.23 22.52
N ILE A 167 0.61 -11.12 22.95
CA ILE A 167 0.93 -10.46 24.23
C ILE A 167 0.72 -11.43 25.38
N PHE A 168 -0.40 -12.16 25.39
CA PHE A 168 -0.71 -13.18 26.41
C PHE A 168 0.27 -14.35 26.34
N GLY A 169 0.45 -14.94 25.15
CA GLY A 169 1.28 -16.14 24.96
C GLY A 169 2.76 -15.92 25.28
N GLN A 170 3.27 -14.71 25.05
CA GLN A 170 4.66 -14.33 25.34
C GLN A 170 4.85 -13.66 26.70
N ASN A 171 3.78 -13.44 27.45
CA ASN A 171 3.85 -12.78 28.76
C ASN A 171 4.51 -11.39 28.69
N LEU A 172 4.14 -10.61 27.67
CA LEU A 172 4.87 -9.37 27.33
C LEU A 172 4.64 -8.24 28.34
N GLY A 173 3.51 -8.21 29.05
CA GLY A 173 3.17 -7.20 30.04
C GLY A 173 2.16 -7.72 31.06
N GLU A 174 2.25 -7.19 32.29
CA GLU A 174 1.31 -7.49 33.37
C GLU A 174 0.16 -6.46 33.43
N LYS A 175 0.43 -5.22 33.04
CA LYS A 175 -0.51 -4.09 33.05
C LYS A 175 -0.45 -3.39 31.69
N ILE A 176 -1.53 -3.46 30.96
CA ILE A 176 -1.60 -2.98 29.59
C ILE A 176 -2.33 -1.65 29.56
N ALA A 177 -1.73 -0.64 28.93
CA ALA A 177 -2.44 0.56 28.49
C ALA A 177 -2.70 0.48 26.98
N ILE A 178 -3.78 1.11 26.53
CA ILE A 178 -4.11 1.24 25.12
C ILE A 178 -4.22 2.72 24.78
N ILE A 179 -3.65 3.15 23.65
CA ILE A 179 -3.88 4.48 23.09
C ILE A 179 -4.31 4.31 21.64
N TYR A 180 -5.55 4.73 21.34
CA TYR A 180 -6.13 4.54 20.01
C TYR A 180 -6.88 5.77 19.50
N LYS A 181 -7.05 5.84 18.17
CA LYS A 181 -7.77 6.92 17.49
C LYS A 181 -9.25 6.56 17.37
N ASN A 182 -10.10 7.21 18.16
CA ASN A 182 -11.51 6.84 18.31
C ASN A 182 -12.44 7.38 17.22
N ASP A 183 -11.94 8.19 16.30
CA ASP A 183 -12.64 8.67 15.11
C ASP A 183 -12.12 8.01 13.82
N ASP A 184 -11.42 6.87 13.93
CA ASP A 184 -10.87 6.12 12.80
C ASP A 184 -11.34 4.66 12.82
N THR A 185 -11.97 4.20 11.76
CA THR A 185 -12.53 2.83 11.62
C THR A 185 -11.44 1.75 11.76
N TYR A 186 -10.26 1.99 11.18
CA TYR A 186 -9.09 1.12 11.34
C TYR A 186 -8.71 0.93 12.81
N SER A 187 -8.43 2.04 13.49
CA SER A 187 -7.97 2.02 14.89
C SER A 187 -9.01 1.44 15.85
N THR A 188 -10.30 1.80 15.66
CA THR A 188 -11.40 1.27 16.48
C THR A 188 -11.66 -0.20 16.22
N GLY A 189 -11.60 -0.66 14.99
CA GLY A 189 -11.81 -2.07 14.63
C GLY A 189 -10.79 -3.00 15.28
N ILE A 190 -9.52 -2.60 15.29
CA ILE A 190 -8.45 -3.33 15.98
C ILE A 190 -8.64 -3.28 17.50
N TYR A 191 -8.89 -2.07 18.05
CA TYR A 191 -9.10 -1.87 19.48
C TYR A 191 -10.22 -2.74 20.03
N GLU A 192 -11.39 -2.76 19.41
CA GLU A 192 -12.55 -3.50 19.86
C GLU A 192 -12.26 -5.01 19.97
N LYS A 193 -11.58 -5.57 18.99
CA LYS A 193 -11.23 -7.00 18.98
C LYS A 193 -10.09 -7.32 19.93
N PHE A 194 -9.11 -6.44 20.04
CA PHE A 194 -8.07 -6.59 21.05
C PHE A 194 -8.67 -6.64 22.46
N VAL A 195 -9.56 -5.71 22.81
CA VAL A 195 -10.19 -5.67 24.13
C VAL A 195 -11.01 -6.93 24.40
N ALA A 196 -11.82 -7.37 23.44
CA ALA A 196 -12.63 -8.57 23.57
C ALA A 196 -11.77 -9.82 23.81
N GLU A 197 -10.67 -9.98 23.06
CA GLU A 197 -9.76 -11.11 23.22
C GLU A 197 -8.93 -11.00 24.50
N ALA A 198 -8.48 -9.80 24.86
CA ALA A 198 -7.77 -9.53 26.10
C ALA A 198 -8.61 -9.89 27.33
N GLU A 199 -9.90 -9.54 27.33
CA GLU A 199 -10.85 -9.91 28.37
C GLU A 199 -11.02 -11.45 28.45
N ALA A 200 -11.20 -12.12 27.33
CA ALA A 200 -11.34 -13.57 27.26
C ALA A 200 -10.10 -14.31 27.82
N LYS A 201 -8.91 -13.73 27.66
CA LYS A 201 -7.64 -14.28 28.15
C LYS A 201 -7.28 -13.82 29.57
N GLY A 202 -8.00 -12.85 30.12
CA GLY A 202 -7.71 -12.28 31.45
C GLY A 202 -6.48 -11.35 31.45
N LEU A 203 -6.16 -10.73 30.32
CA LEU A 203 -5.17 -9.65 30.27
C LEU A 203 -5.66 -8.44 31.06
N ASN A 204 -4.77 -7.79 31.79
CA ASN A 204 -5.11 -6.69 32.68
C ASN A 204 -4.94 -5.33 31.97
N ILE A 205 -6.01 -4.82 31.37
CA ILE A 205 -6.05 -3.47 30.81
C ILE A 205 -6.29 -2.46 31.91
N VAL A 206 -5.31 -1.61 32.22
CA VAL A 206 -5.34 -0.67 33.35
C VAL A 206 -5.63 0.79 32.91
N SER A 207 -5.48 1.11 31.62
CA SER A 207 -5.73 2.44 31.08
C SER A 207 -6.12 2.35 29.61
N THR A 208 -7.07 3.22 29.19
CA THR A 208 -7.44 3.36 27.78
C THR A 208 -7.53 4.85 27.46
N GLY A 209 -6.58 5.34 26.68
CA GLY A 209 -6.52 6.70 26.18
C GLY A 209 -7.04 6.80 24.74
N THR A 210 -7.70 7.90 24.42
CA THR A 210 -8.18 8.15 23.07
C THR A 210 -7.68 9.48 22.52
N PHE A 211 -7.65 9.60 21.21
CA PHE A 211 -7.44 10.85 20.49
C PHE A 211 -8.24 10.86 19.18
N THR A 212 -8.30 12.00 18.53
CA THR A 212 -8.98 12.23 17.26
C THR A 212 -8.03 12.87 16.25
N GLU A 213 -8.45 13.02 15.01
CA GLU A 213 -7.71 13.74 13.98
C GLU A 213 -7.26 15.13 14.46
N SER A 214 -8.11 15.83 15.19
CA SER A 214 -7.81 17.19 15.70
C SER A 214 -6.87 17.24 16.90
N SER A 215 -6.60 16.10 17.56
CA SER A 215 -5.79 16.02 18.79
C SER A 215 -4.59 15.06 18.70
N GLN A 216 -4.20 14.67 17.48
CA GLN A 216 -3.17 13.64 17.23
C GLN A 216 -1.71 14.14 17.35
N THR A 217 -1.46 15.21 18.06
CA THR A 217 -0.10 15.78 18.21
C THR A 217 0.38 15.85 19.66
N ASP A 218 -0.51 15.75 20.63
CA ASP A 218 -0.18 15.79 22.06
C ASP A 218 -0.84 14.62 22.80
N PHE A 219 -0.02 13.76 23.37
CA PHE A 219 -0.40 12.53 24.06
C PHE A 219 -0.01 12.53 25.54
N ASN A 220 0.39 13.69 26.09
CA ASN A 220 0.87 13.80 27.46
C ASN A 220 -0.18 13.34 28.49
N VAL A 221 -1.46 13.58 28.24
CA VAL A 221 -2.55 13.14 29.13
C VAL A 221 -2.64 11.61 29.14
N GLN A 222 -2.75 10.98 27.96
CA GLN A 222 -2.88 9.53 27.82
C GLN A 222 -1.66 8.81 28.39
N LEU A 223 -0.45 9.31 28.10
CA LEU A 223 0.80 8.76 28.63
C LEU A 223 0.92 8.92 30.15
N SER A 224 0.48 10.06 30.70
CA SER A 224 0.45 10.27 32.16
C SER A 224 -0.51 9.32 32.85
N GLU A 225 -1.70 9.09 32.29
CA GLU A 225 -2.68 8.14 32.79
C GLU A 225 -2.13 6.71 32.76
N ALA A 226 -1.55 6.29 31.64
CA ALA A 226 -0.91 4.97 31.51
C ALA A 226 0.22 4.78 32.53
N LYS A 227 1.11 5.78 32.68
CA LYS A 227 2.22 5.75 33.63
C LYS A 227 1.71 5.69 35.09
N ASN A 228 0.71 6.50 35.45
CA ASN A 228 0.14 6.52 36.80
C ASN A 228 -0.61 5.23 37.13
N ALA A 229 -1.23 4.58 36.15
CA ALA A 229 -1.83 3.26 36.31
C ALA A 229 -0.77 2.13 36.44
N GLY A 230 0.49 2.45 36.19
CA GLY A 230 1.61 1.52 36.26
C GLY A 230 1.66 0.54 35.08
N ALA A 231 1.19 0.98 33.91
CA ALA A 231 1.26 0.15 32.70
C ALA A 231 2.72 -0.10 32.31
N ASP A 232 3.06 -1.36 32.07
CA ASP A 232 4.37 -1.83 31.63
C ASP A 232 4.41 -2.20 30.13
N LEU A 233 3.21 -2.23 29.50
CA LEU A 233 3.04 -2.34 28.04
C LEU A 233 2.00 -1.33 27.56
N VAL A 234 2.29 -0.67 26.45
CA VAL A 234 1.34 0.21 25.74
C VAL A 234 1.05 -0.37 24.35
N PHE A 235 -0.20 -0.72 24.13
CA PHE A 235 -0.70 -1.17 22.84
C PHE A 235 -1.16 0.01 21.99
N LEU A 236 -0.69 0.08 20.75
CA LEU A 236 -0.86 1.20 19.83
C LEU A 236 -1.48 0.73 18.51
N PRO A 237 -2.81 0.54 18.42
CA PRO A 237 -3.50 0.23 17.16
C PRO A 237 -3.69 1.50 16.33
N ILE A 238 -2.60 2.11 15.86
CA ILE A 238 -2.55 3.41 15.22
C ILE A 238 -1.48 3.47 14.12
N TYR A 239 -1.51 4.51 13.31
CA TYR A 239 -0.52 4.75 12.26
C TYR A 239 0.81 5.29 12.82
N TYR A 240 1.88 5.20 12.01
CA TYR A 240 3.25 5.53 12.41
C TYR A 240 3.45 6.99 12.87
N THR A 241 2.73 7.95 12.28
CA THR A 241 2.91 9.38 12.64
C THR A 241 2.54 9.67 14.09
N PRO A 242 1.32 9.39 14.59
CA PRO A 242 1.02 9.52 16.01
C PRO A 242 1.87 8.58 16.89
N ALA A 243 2.19 7.38 16.43
CA ALA A 243 3.05 6.46 17.18
C ALA A 243 4.43 7.04 17.43
N SER A 244 5.07 7.66 16.43
CA SER A 244 6.38 8.30 16.58
C SER A 244 6.36 9.45 17.59
N LEU A 245 5.26 10.21 17.64
CA LEU A 245 5.08 11.28 18.63
C LEU A 245 4.87 10.72 20.04
N ILE A 246 4.12 9.62 20.18
CA ILE A 246 3.94 8.93 21.46
C ILE A 246 5.28 8.43 22.00
N LEU A 247 6.11 7.81 21.19
CA LEU A 247 7.44 7.35 21.58
C LEU A 247 8.34 8.52 22.06
N ASN A 248 8.36 9.63 21.30
CA ASN A 248 9.10 10.84 21.68
C ASN A 248 8.61 11.43 23.00
N GLN A 249 7.29 11.55 23.20
CA GLN A 249 6.70 12.12 24.40
C GLN A 249 6.90 11.21 25.62
N ALA A 250 6.73 9.89 25.45
CA ALA A 250 7.01 8.91 26.51
C ALA A 250 8.47 9.00 26.99
N ASN A 251 9.42 9.08 26.06
CA ASN A 251 10.84 9.26 26.38
C ASN A 251 11.07 10.58 27.14
N SER A 252 10.48 11.67 26.69
CA SER A 252 10.59 12.99 27.34
C SER A 252 10.02 13.01 28.77
N MET A 253 9.02 12.15 29.04
CA MET A 253 8.42 11.98 30.36
C MET A 253 9.19 10.98 31.25
N GLY A 254 10.26 10.37 30.76
CA GLY A 254 10.95 9.26 31.44
C GLY A 254 10.02 8.08 31.70
N TYR A 255 9.16 7.75 30.72
CA TYR A 255 8.27 6.60 30.74
C TYR A 255 8.68 5.62 29.64
N ALA A 256 9.17 4.46 30.03
CA ALA A 256 9.74 3.46 29.14
C ALA A 256 9.04 2.10 29.28
N PRO A 257 7.74 2.00 28.93
CA PRO A 257 7.05 0.73 28.84
C PRO A 257 7.52 -0.03 27.60
N LYS A 258 7.11 -1.30 27.47
CA LYS A 258 7.14 -1.95 26.16
C LYS A 258 6.06 -1.33 25.28
N PHE A 259 6.38 -1.09 24.01
CA PHE A 259 5.41 -0.66 23.01
C PHE A 259 5.10 -1.80 22.04
N PHE A 260 3.83 -2.02 21.81
CA PHE A 260 3.35 -3.02 20.85
C PHE A 260 2.37 -2.35 19.87
N GLY A 261 2.70 -2.39 18.61
CA GLY A 261 1.88 -1.84 17.53
C GLY A 261 1.33 -2.89 16.60
N VAL A 262 0.72 -2.41 15.56
CA VAL A 262 0.09 -3.16 14.48
C VAL A 262 0.70 -2.75 13.15
N ASP A 263 0.18 -3.23 12.03
CA ASP A 263 0.69 -2.94 10.68
C ASP A 263 0.88 -1.44 10.40
N GLY A 264 0.00 -0.60 10.94
CA GLY A 264 0.10 0.86 10.79
C GLY A 264 1.33 1.49 11.43
N MET A 265 2.13 0.76 12.19
CA MET A 265 3.44 1.25 12.66
C MET A 265 4.59 0.92 11.71
N ASP A 266 4.36 0.07 10.70
CA ASP A 266 5.40 -0.25 9.72
C ASP A 266 5.78 1.01 8.90
N GLY A 267 7.08 1.23 8.75
CA GLY A 267 7.64 2.46 8.18
C GLY A 267 8.02 3.53 9.20
N ILE A 268 7.77 3.33 10.52
CA ILE A 268 8.10 4.31 11.56
C ILE A 268 9.59 4.71 11.54
N LEU A 269 10.49 3.81 11.18
CA LEU A 269 11.93 4.06 11.11
C LEU A 269 12.33 5.04 9.99
N THR A 270 11.45 5.26 9.00
CA THR A 270 11.68 6.18 7.88
C THR A 270 11.06 7.56 8.11
N VAL A 271 10.42 7.79 9.27
CA VAL A 271 9.81 9.08 9.61
C VAL A 271 10.89 10.15 9.73
N LYS A 272 10.72 11.23 8.98
CA LYS A 272 11.69 12.33 8.96
C LYS A 272 11.92 12.94 10.35
N ASN A 273 13.18 13.03 10.76
CA ASN A 273 13.62 13.55 12.07
C ASN A 273 13.16 12.72 13.29
N PHE A 274 12.68 11.51 13.09
CA PHE A 274 12.43 10.59 14.19
C PHE A 274 13.76 9.99 14.69
N ASP A 275 13.96 9.99 15.99
CA ASP A 275 15.08 9.29 16.62
C ASP A 275 14.77 7.79 16.65
N THR A 276 15.34 7.04 15.70
CA THR A 276 15.08 5.61 15.55
C THR A 276 15.52 4.78 16.76
N SER A 277 16.41 5.29 17.61
CA SER A 277 16.77 4.61 18.85
C SER A 277 15.58 4.46 19.83
N LEU A 278 14.57 5.31 19.70
CA LEU A 278 13.32 5.22 20.49
C LEU A 278 12.42 4.05 20.06
N ALA A 279 12.67 3.49 18.88
CA ALA A 279 11.96 2.32 18.40
C ALA A 279 12.65 1.01 18.78
N GLU A 280 13.78 1.05 19.48
CA GLU A 280 14.44 -0.18 19.94
C GLU A 280 13.57 -0.93 20.94
N GLY A 281 13.31 -2.21 20.67
CA GLY A 281 12.43 -3.04 21.47
C GLY A 281 10.92 -2.83 21.22
N VAL A 282 10.55 -1.93 20.33
CA VAL A 282 9.16 -1.82 19.84
C VAL A 282 8.84 -3.05 18.99
N MET A 283 7.69 -3.64 19.24
CA MET A 283 7.16 -4.77 18.48
C MET A 283 5.98 -4.30 17.65
N LEU A 284 5.80 -4.86 16.48
CA LEU A 284 4.62 -4.64 15.65
C LEU A 284 4.18 -5.92 14.95
N LEU A 285 2.90 -6.01 14.65
CA LEU A 285 2.35 -7.07 13.84
C LEU A 285 2.53 -6.72 12.36
N THR A 286 3.16 -7.60 11.59
CA THR A 286 3.34 -7.45 10.15
C THR A 286 3.32 -8.81 9.45
N PRO A 287 2.76 -8.92 8.23
CA PRO A 287 2.82 -10.16 7.44
C PRO A 287 4.13 -10.29 6.65
N PHE A 288 4.94 -9.22 6.58
CA PHE A 288 6.13 -9.16 5.75
C PHE A 288 7.40 -8.96 6.59
N ASN A 289 8.43 -9.72 6.25
CA ASN A 289 9.77 -9.56 6.82
C ASN A 289 10.80 -9.32 5.70
N ALA A 290 11.31 -8.10 5.62
CA ALA A 290 12.32 -7.73 4.62
C ALA A 290 13.64 -8.50 4.77
N ASP A 291 13.91 -9.06 5.95
CA ASP A 291 15.10 -9.87 6.24
C ASP A 291 14.88 -11.38 6.01
N ALA A 292 13.72 -11.78 5.47
CA ALA A 292 13.46 -13.19 5.15
C ALA A 292 14.48 -13.73 4.13
N GLU A 293 14.92 -14.98 4.32
CA GLU A 293 16.02 -15.58 3.54
C GLU A 293 15.56 -16.21 2.19
N ASP A 294 14.26 -16.22 1.91
CA ASP A 294 13.76 -16.76 0.66
C ASP A 294 14.13 -15.87 -0.54
N GLU A 295 14.42 -16.51 -1.67
CA GLU A 295 14.92 -15.85 -2.87
C GLU A 295 13.94 -14.79 -3.43
N LYS A 296 12.64 -15.06 -3.36
CA LYS A 296 11.61 -14.13 -3.88
C LYS A 296 11.62 -12.82 -3.08
N THR A 297 11.62 -12.92 -1.75
CA THR A 297 11.69 -11.75 -0.88
C THR A 297 13.00 -10.99 -1.06
N GLN A 298 14.13 -11.68 -1.09
CA GLN A 298 15.45 -11.04 -1.29
C GLN A 298 15.54 -10.29 -2.62
N ASN A 299 15.06 -10.87 -3.71
CA ASN A 299 15.05 -10.22 -5.03
C ASN A 299 14.17 -8.97 -5.04
N PHE A 300 12.99 -9.03 -4.43
CA PHE A 300 12.09 -7.88 -4.30
C PHE A 300 12.71 -6.77 -3.47
N VAL A 301 13.26 -7.10 -2.29
CA VAL A 301 13.92 -6.13 -1.39
C VAL A 301 15.08 -5.46 -2.09
N GLN A 302 15.97 -6.24 -2.71
CA GLN A 302 17.11 -5.70 -3.44
C GLN A 302 16.66 -4.74 -4.54
N LYS A 303 15.70 -5.14 -5.37
CA LYS A 303 15.21 -4.31 -6.47
C LYS A 303 14.56 -3.03 -5.98
N TYR A 304 13.77 -3.10 -4.91
CA TYR A 304 13.16 -1.92 -4.31
C TYR A 304 14.21 -0.95 -3.79
N GLN A 305 15.23 -1.45 -3.09
CA GLN A 305 16.35 -0.65 -2.58
C GLN A 305 17.17 0.00 -3.71
N GLU A 306 17.45 -0.74 -4.78
CA GLU A 306 18.18 -0.21 -5.94
C GLU A 306 17.45 0.95 -6.61
N LEU A 307 16.12 0.89 -6.70
CA LEU A 307 15.31 1.90 -7.38
C LEU A 307 14.96 3.10 -6.52
N TYR A 308 14.71 2.88 -5.22
CA TYR A 308 14.12 3.91 -4.35
C TYR A 308 15.00 4.28 -3.14
N GLY A 309 16.06 3.51 -2.85
CA GLY A 309 17.01 3.80 -1.78
C GLY A 309 16.54 3.42 -0.38
N ASP A 310 15.33 2.87 -0.23
CA ASP A 310 14.72 2.48 1.04
C ASP A 310 14.47 0.96 1.11
N VAL A 311 14.33 0.43 2.31
CA VAL A 311 13.83 -0.95 2.53
C VAL A 311 12.31 -0.95 2.34
N PRO A 312 11.76 -1.90 1.55
CA PRO A 312 10.30 -1.99 1.40
C PRO A 312 9.65 -2.41 2.72
N ASN A 313 8.52 -1.81 3.03
CA ASN A 313 7.62 -2.21 4.11
C ASN A 313 6.55 -3.20 3.59
N GLN A 314 5.66 -3.67 4.48
CA GLN A 314 4.59 -4.59 4.09
C GLN A 314 3.65 -4.01 3.01
N PHE A 315 3.36 -2.70 3.04
CA PHE A 315 2.50 -2.04 2.06
C PHE A 315 3.06 -2.16 0.63
N ALA A 316 4.39 -2.11 0.52
CA ALA A 316 5.08 -2.36 -0.73
C ALA A 316 4.91 -3.83 -1.18
N ALA A 317 5.13 -4.79 -0.28
CA ALA A 317 5.02 -6.21 -0.60
C ALA A 317 3.60 -6.60 -1.01
N ASP A 318 2.59 -6.14 -0.27
CA ASP A 318 1.18 -6.39 -0.58
C ASP A 318 0.77 -5.80 -1.94
N ALA A 319 1.25 -4.61 -2.29
CA ALA A 319 0.96 -3.98 -3.58
C ALA A 319 1.62 -4.72 -4.75
N TYR A 320 2.85 -5.19 -4.57
CA TYR A 320 3.55 -6.03 -5.53
C TYR A 320 2.77 -7.32 -5.80
N ASP A 321 2.33 -7.98 -4.73
CA ASP A 321 1.54 -9.21 -4.84
C ASP A 321 0.14 -8.98 -5.44
N CYS A 322 -0.51 -7.84 -5.21
CA CYS A 322 -1.77 -7.47 -5.88
C CYS A 322 -1.63 -7.43 -7.40
N VAL A 323 -0.57 -6.82 -7.93
CA VAL A 323 -0.35 -6.72 -9.37
C VAL A 323 -0.04 -8.10 -9.96
N TYR A 324 0.74 -8.93 -9.27
CA TYR A 324 0.99 -10.31 -9.69
C TYR A 324 -0.25 -11.20 -9.63
N ALA A 325 -1.15 -10.97 -8.65
CA ALA A 325 -2.45 -11.64 -8.60
C ALA A 325 -3.29 -11.33 -9.85
N TYR A 326 -3.35 -10.06 -10.27
CA TYR A 326 -4.00 -9.67 -11.52
C TYR A 326 -3.39 -10.36 -12.73
N TYR A 327 -2.08 -10.37 -12.84
CA TYR A 327 -1.39 -11.04 -13.93
C TYR A 327 -1.72 -12.53 -14.02
N GLN A 328 -1.73 -13.23 -12.89
CA GLN A 328 -2.02 -14.66 -12.83
C GLN A 328 -3.47 -14.97 -13.21
N GLU A 329 -4.43 -14.18 -12.69
CA GLU A 329 -5.85 -14.44 -12.96
C GLU A 329 -6.25 -14.11 -14.40
N ILE A 330 -5.72 -13.03 -14.98
CA ILE A 330 -5.92 -12.71 -16.40
C ILE A 330 -5.28 -13.81 -17.27
N GLY A 331 -4.08 -14.28 -16.93
CA GLY A 331 -3.39 -15.36 -17.63
C GLY A 331 -4.18 -16.66 -17.63
N ARG A 332 -4.82 -17.03 -16.52
CA ARG A 332 -5.68 -18.22 -16.43
C ARG A 332 -6.93 -18.12 -17.29
N ALA A 333 -7.49 -16.91 -17.47
CA ALA A 333 -8.67 -16.70 -18.28
C ALA A 333 -8.42 -16.82 -19.80
N HIS A 334 -7.15 -16.81 -20.22
CA HIS A 334 -6.74 -16.88 -21.64
C HIS A 334 -6.20 -18.28 -22.04
N VAL A 335 -6.23 -19.26 -21.14
CA VAL A 335 -5.87 -20.67 -21.38
C VAL A 335 -7.12 -21.51 -21.47
#